data_ca4d7ecce4a33a1dbcce949650722a06
#
_entry.id   ca4d7ecce4a33a1dbcce949650722a06
#
_cell.length_a   1.000
_cell.length_b   1.000
_cell.length_c   1.000
_cell.angle_alpha   90.00
_cell.angle_beta   90.00
_cell.angle_gamma   90.00
#
_symmetry.space_group_name_H-M   'P 1'
#
loop_
_entity.id
_entity.type
_entity.pdbx_description
1 polymer ?
#
loop_
_entity_poly.entity_id
_entity_poly.type
_entity_poly.pdbx_seq_one_letter_code
_entity_poly.pdbx_strand_id
1 'polypeptide(L)'
;MLPALKYLGKTVSVTMDRPLGSRHPKYGFVYKANYGFLPGTVSGDGEEIDAYVLNIDRPLQNYTGKCTAVIHRTDDNDDKLIIIPQEDEISDLEIETQTAFQEKWFKHIIIRKIPAIHLICGFIGFGKTTYAKRLEQELPAVRFTHDEIMCARYGRSPEDFPEKYKLIDKEIRRDAAAEISRGHNVILDYGFWSKKKRQAYYRWARQLTPEVCFHVLRCDLNTAKERVLKRNADNLNELFIDENAFNILLQQYEPLSEEENYPAVFISSPPLSD
;
A
#
# COMPACT_ATOMS: atom_id res chain seq x y z
N MET A 1 7.30 6.76 -4.05
CA MET A 1 7.64 6.06 -2.77
C MET A 1 8.40 7.03 -1.89
N LEU A 2 8.04 7.12 -0.61
CA LEU A 2 8.78 7.93 0.38
C LEU A 2 10.23 7.43 0.45
N PRO A 3 11.24 8.31 0.26
CA PRO A 3 12.65 7.88 0.23
C PRO A 3 13.09 7.15 1.49
N ALA A 4 12.51 7.49 2.64
CA ALA A 4 12.81 6.91 3.95
C ALA A 4 12.42 5.41 4.05
N LEU A 5 11.33 4.99 3.42
CA LEU A 5 10.82 3.61 3.53
C LEU A 5 11.80 2.54 3.01
N LYS A 6 12.72 2.90 2.10
CA LYS A 6 13.73 1.94 1.61
C LYS A 6 14.72 1.46 2.66
N TYR A 7 14.80 2.16 3.80
CA TYR A 7 15.71 1.82 4.91
C TYR A 7 15.03 0.98 5.99
N LEU A 8 13.72 0.90 5.98
CA LEU A 8 12.94 0.14 6.98
C LEU A 8 13.39 -1.33 7.03
N GLY A 9 13.66 -1.84 8.23
CA GLY A 9 14.19 -3.17 8.47
C GLY A 9 15.71 -3.33 8.24
N LYS A 10 16.41 -2.31 7.73
CA LYS A 10 17.86 -2.38 7.44
C LYS A 10 18.70 -1.82 8.56
N THR A 11 19.93 -2.30 8.64
CA THR A 11 20.99 -1.68 9.46
C THR A 11 21.56 -0.49 8.71
N VAL A 12 21.58 0.67 9.36
CA VAL A 12 22.03 1.94 8.78
C VAL A 12 22.98 2.67 9.73
N SER A 13 23.86 3.51 9.18
CA SER A 13 24.78 4.35 9.95
C SER A 13 24.33 5.80 9.91
N VAL A 14 24.19 6.41 11.08
CA VAL A 14 23.72 7.78 11.30
C VAL A 14 24.87 8.62 11.82
N THR A 15 25.07 9.83 11.27
CA THR A 15 25.96 10.88 11.80
C THR A 15 25.14 11.85 12.60
N MET A 16 25.51 12.09 13.87
CA MET A 16 24.78 13.01 14.75
C MET A 16 25.23 14.44 14.51
N ASP A 17 24.28 15.30 14.21
CA ASP A 17 24.49 16.76 14.23
C ASP A 17 23.82 17.40 15.46
N ARG A 18 22.94 16.68 16.15
CA ARG A 18 22.25 17.05 17.39
C ARG A 18 22.29 15.88 18.38
N PRO A 19 23.40 15.67 19.09
CA PRO A 19 23.49 14.64 20.13
C PRO A 19 22.49 14.89 21.27
N LEU A 20 22.16 13.81 21.99
CA LEU A 20 21.33 13.88 23.21
C LEU A 20 21.85 14.99 24.16
N GLY A 21 20.98 15.86 24.62
CA GLY A 21 21.28 16.98 25.50
C GLY A 21 21.70 18.27 24.78
N SER A 22 21.95 18.25 23.47
CA SER A 22 22.23 19.45 22.68
C SER A 22 21.00 20.35 22.58
N ARG A 23 21.22 21.65 22.25
CA ARG A 23 20.12 22.62 22.07
C ARG A 23 19.90 22.90 20.58
N HIS A 24 18.63 23.00 20.20
CA HIS A 24 18.26 23.43 18.86
C HIS A 24 18.73 24.88 18.61
N PRO A 25 19.50 25.18 17.53
CA PRO A 25 20.14 26.47 17.33
C PRO A 25 19.15 27.63 17.19
N LYS A 26 17.97 27.40 16.61
CA LYS A 26 16.97 28.41 16.33
C LYS A 26 15.88 28.47 17.43
N TYR A 27 15.39 27.29 17.90
CA TYR A 27 14.24 27.24 18.79
C TYR A 27 14.59 27.00 20.26
N GLY A 28 15.85 26.66 20.58
CA GLY A 28 16.37 26.58 21.93
C GLY A 28 15.93 25.39 22.77
N PHE A 29 15.03 24.51 22.29
CA PHE A 29 14.67 23.30 22.98
C PHE A 29 15.85 22.31 23.06
N VAL A 30 15.80 21.41 24.02
CA VAL A 30 16.84 20.40 24.24
C VAL A 30 16.43 19.10 23.56
N TYR A 31 17.34 18.52 22.77
CA TYR A 31 17.16 17.20 22.18
C TYR A 31 17.17 16.12 23.28
N LYS A 32 16.08 15.39 23.40
CA LYS A 32 15.90 14.29 24.37
C LYS A 32 16.27 12.92 23.80
N ALA A 33 16.71 12.87 22.55
CA ALA A 33 17.25 11.73 21.86
C ALA A 33 18.45 12.18 21.00
N ASN A 34 19.28 11.23 20.60
CA ASN A 34 20.30 11.50 19.61
C ASN A 34 19.61 11.71 18.25
N TYR A 35 19.97 12.78 17.55
CA TYR A 35 19.38 13.14 16.27
C TYR A 35 20.49 13.46 15.28
N GLY A 36 20.31 13.06 14.04
CA GLY A 36 21.27 13.24 12.96
C GLY A 36 20.69 12.82 11.63
N PHE A 37 21.52 12.45 10.71
CA PHE A 37 21.14 12.14 9.32
C PHE A 37 21.91 10.94 8.77
N LEU A 38 21.40 10.37 7.68
CA LEU A 38 22.09 9.32 6.91
C LEU A 38 22.93 9.97 5.81
N PRO A 39 24.27 9.92 5.87
CA PRO A 39 25.14 10.51 4.87
C PRO A 39 24.90 9.96 3.45
N GLY A 40 24.87 10.87 2.46
CA GLY A 40 24.72 10.53 1.04
C GLY A 40 23.32 10.10 0.64
N THR A 41 22.29 10.42 1.44
CA THR A 41 20.88 10.21 1.11
C THR A 41 20.22 11.50 0.67
N VAL A 42 18.98 11.40 0.15
CA VAL A 42 18.17 12.57 -0.22
C VAL A 42 16.74 12.32 0.24
N SER A 43 16.22 13.24 1.05
CA SER A 43 14.84 13.27 1.53
C SER A 43 13.90 14.00 0.56
N GLY A 44 12.63 14.13 0.92
CA GLY A 44 11.63 14.82 0.12
C GLY A 44 11.84 16.34 0.00
N ASP A 45 12.55 16.95 0.94
CA ASP A 45 12.92 18.37 0.97
C ASP A 45 14.25 18.67 0.25
N GLY A 46 14.99 17.63 -0.19
CA GLY A 46 16.27 17.73 -0.90
C GLY A 46 17.50 17.64 0.00
N GLU A 47 17.31 17.63 1.32
CA GLU A 47 18.38 17.43 2.30
C GLU A 47 18.62 15.93 2.56
N GLU A 48 19.59 15.57 3.38
CA GLU A 48 19.84 14.20 3.80
C GLU A 48 18.70 13.71 4.71
N ILE A 49 18.42 12.39 4.67
CA ILE A 49 17.32 11.81 5.48
C ILE A 49 17.68 11.84 6.95
N ASP A 50 16.90 12.51 7.72
CA ASP A 50 17.03 12.63 9.16
C ASP A 50 16.69 11.35 9.93
N ALA A 51 17.30 11.19 11.10
CA ALA A 51 17.09 10.03 11.94
C ALA A 51 17.17 10.36 13.43
N TYR A 52 16.29 9.75 14.21
CA TYR A 52 16.42 9.63 15.65
C TYR A 52 17.12 8.29 15.99
N VAL A 53 18.10 8.33 16.88
CA VAL A 53 18.65 7.14 17.52
C VAL A 53 18.08 7.06 18.93
N LEU A 54 17.20 6.08 19.16
CA LEU A 54 16.45 5.88 20.38
C LEU A 54 17.03 4.72 21.22
N ASN A 55 16.57 4.58 22.46
CA ASN A 55 17.03 3.61 23.44
C ASN A 55 18.52 3.73 23.80
N ILE A 56 19.11 4.90 23.65
CA ILE A 56 20.49 5.19 24.07
C ILE A 56 20.51 6.48 24.86
N ASP A 57 20.92 6.39 26.09
CA ASP A 57 20.86 7.45 27.13
C ASP A 57 22.16 8.28 27.26
N ARG A 58 23.05 8.21 26.26
CA ARG A 58 24.30 8.98 26.18
C ARG A 58 24.40 9.71 24.84
N PRO A 59 25.08 10.88 24.79
CA PRO A 59 25.35 11.55 23.51
C PRO A 59 26.27 10.75 22.61
N LEU A 60 25.96 10.74 21.31
CA LEU A 60 26.69 10.02 20.28
C LEU A 60 27.25 10.98 19.22
N GLN A 61 28.30 10.59 18.50
CA GLN A 61 28.75 11.25 17.28
C GLN A 61 28.30 10.48 16.03
N ASN A 62 28.41 9.15 16.08
CA ASN A 62 27.94 8.25 15.02
C ASN A 62 27.31 7.04 15.66
N TYR A 63 26.36 6.41 14.95
CA TYR A 63 25.75 5.18 15.41
C TYR A 63 25.35 4.29 14.23
N THR A 64 25.50 2.99 14.38
CA THR A 64 25.00 1.99 13.43
C THR A 64 23.98 1.12 14.14
N GLY A 65 22.75 1.10 13.66
CA GLY A 65 21.65 0.36 14.26
C GLY A 65 20.57 -0.01 13.26
N LYS A 66 19.52 -0.66 13.75
CA LYS A 66 18.39 -1.13 12.95
C LYS A 66 17.35 -0.02 12.78
N CYS A 67 16.98 0.26 11.54
CA CYS A 67 15.82 1.11 11.24
C CYS A 67 14.52 0.31 11.47
N THR A 68 13.81 0.61 12.54
CA THR A 68 12.62 -0.15 12.96
C THR A 68 11.30 0.53 12.60
N ALA A 69 11.33 1.85 12.37
CA ALA A 69 10.15 2.62 11.97
C ALA A 69 10.56 3.87 11.18
N VAL A 70 9.58 4.50 10.55
CA VAL A 70 9.69 5.83 9.94
C VAL A 70 8.58 6.70 10.52
N ILE A 71 8.93 7.86 11.07
CA ILE A 71 7.97 8.94 11.31
C ILE A 71 7.76 9.65 9.97
N HIS A 72 6.57 9.53 9.41
CA HIS A 72 6.15 10.25 8.21
C HIS A 72 5.31 11.45 8.62
N ARG A 73 5.81 12.66 8.38
CA ARG A 73 5.07 13.90 8.60
C ARG A 73 4.09 14.11 7.45
N THR A 74 2.81 14.23 7.77
CA THR A 74 1.72 14.37 6.78
C THR A 74 1.47 15.81 6.35
N ASP A 75 2.06 16.78 7.04
CA ASP A 75 2.01 18.22 6.79
C ASP A 75 3.38 18.83 6.45
N ASP A 76 4.39 17.97 6.26
CA ASP A 76 5.77 18.35 5.89
C ASP A 76 6.38 17.27 4.98
N ASN A 77 7.47 17.59 4.25
CA ASN A 77 8.19 16.65 3.38
C ASN A 77 9.46 16.07 4.03
N ASP A 78 9.48 15.98 5.32
CA ASP A 78 10.67 15.70 6.10
C ASP A 78 10.45 14.47 7.00
N ASP A 79 10.66 13.28 6.43
CA ASP A 79 10.54 11.99 7.13
C ASP A 79 11.73 11.74 8.06
N LYS A 80 11.49 11.09 9.21
CA LYS A 80 12.53 10.72 10.17
C LYS A 80 12.63 9.20 10.33
N LEU A 81 13.84 8.66 10.22
CA LEU A 81 14.07 7.25 10.55
C LEU A 81 14.16 7.06 12.06
N ILE A 82 13.64 5.95 12.55
CA ILE A 82 13.80 5.52 13.94
C ILE A 82 14.81 4.38 13.97
N ILE A 83 15.96 4.67 14.56
CA ILE A 83 17.08 3.75 14.68
C ILE A 83 17.23 3.33 16.14
N ILE A 84 17.34 2.03 16.36
CA ILE A 84 17.55 1.43 17.70
C ILE A 84 18.70 0.43 17.66
N PRO A 85 19.22 -0.03 18.82
CA PRO A 85 20.11 -1.17 18.89
C PRO A 85 19.54 -2.41 18.21
N GLN A 86 20.40 -3.26 17.64
CA GLN A 86 19.99 -4.38 16.78
C GLN A 86 19.01 -5.35 17.45
N GLU A 87 19.21 -5.61 18.74
CA GLU A 87 18.43 -6.57 19.52
C GLU A 87 17.27 -5.94 20.30
N ASP A 88 17.13 -4.62 20.23
CA ASP A 88 16.08 -3.90 20.93
C ASP A 88 14.76 -3.95 20.19
N GLU A 89 13.68 -3.77 20.95
CA GLU A 89 12.34 -3.48 20.48
C GLU A 89 11.90 -2.14 21.05
N ILE A 90 10.99 -1.47 20.38
CA ILE A 90 10.41 -0.20 20.80
C ILE A 90 8.96 -0.13 20.34
N SER A 91 8.03 0.27 21.18
CA SER A 91 6.63 0.49 20.84
C SER A 91 6.41 1.86 20.18
N ASP A 92 5.24 2.06 19.55
CA ASP A 92 4.88 3.37 18.98
C ASP A 92 4.75 4.42 20.10
N LEU A 93 4.22 4.05 21.27
CA LEU A 93 4.12 4.95 22.41
C LEU A 93 5.50 5.42 22.93
N GLU A 94 6.50 4.53 22.92
CA GLU A 94 7.86 4.89 23.31
C GLU A 94 8.52 5.79 22.27
N ILE A 95 8.29 5.54 20.96
CA ILE A 95 8.75 6.45 19.88
C ILE A 95 8.14 7.82 20.08
N GLU A 96 6.82 7.92 20.21
CA GLU A 96 6.11 9.17 20.46
C GLU A 96 6.66 9.90 21.68
N THR A 97 6.88 9.19 22.78
CA THR A 97 7.38 9.77 24.02
C THR A 97 8.79 10.33 23.87
N GLN A 98 9.70 9.55 23.24
CA GLN A 98 11.10 9.95 23.08
C GLN A 98 11.30 11.06 22.04
N THR A 99 10.39 11.19 21.04
CA THR A 99 10.48 12.18 19.97
C THR A 99 9.57 13.40 20.16
N ALA A 100 8.66 13.38 21.15
CA ALA A 100 7.67 14.43 21.43
C ALA A 100 8.26 15.85 21.62
N PHE A 101 9.54 15.97 21.99
CA PHE A 101 10.19 17.28 22.15
C PHE A 101 10.22 18.06 20.82
N GLN A 102 10.18 17.38 19.67
CA GLN A 102 10.15 17.94 18.32
C GLN A 102 8.87 17.56 17.56
N GLU A 103 8.48 16.27 17.54
CA GLU A 103 7.40 15.79 16.66
C GLU A 103 6.00 16.23 17.09
N LYS A 104 5.77 16.64 18.34
CA LYS A 104 4.49 17.20 18.80
C LYS A 104 3.99 18.43 18.02
N TRP A 105 4.85 19.06 17.24
CA TRP A 105 4.51 20.23 16.42
C TRP A 105 4.04 19.87 15.01
N PHE A 106 4.15 18.59 14.62
CA PHE A 106 3.85 18.09 13.28
C PHE A 106 2.76 17.03 13.33
N LYS A 107 1.91 17.00 12.30
CA LYS A 107 1.01 15.86 12.10
C LYS A 107 1.81 14.74 11.46
N HIS A 108 1.85 13.60 12.11
CA HIS A 108 2.65 12.47 11.63
C HIS A 108 2.02 11.12 11.94
N ILE A 109 2.53 10.10 11.27
CA ILE A 109 2.22 8.69 11.51
C ILE A 109 3.52 7.90 11.63
N ILE A 110 3.47 6.78 12.34
CA ILE A 110 4.59 5.84 12.46
C ILE A 110 4.37 4.67 11.51
N ILE A 111 5.28 4.48 10.55
CA ILE A 111 5.24 3.40 9.56
C ILE A 111 6.25 2.33 9.95
N ARG A 112 5.77 1.10 10.21
CA ARG A 112 6.59 -0.05 10.64
C ARG A 112 6.84 -1.08 9.56
N LYS A 113 6.02 -1.08 8.53
CA LYS A 113 6.11 -2.01 7.39
C LYS A 113 5.94 -1.22 6.11
N ILE A 114 6.66 -1.63 5.09
CA ILE A 114 6.45 -1.08 3.75
C ILE A 114 5.02 -1.45 3.31
N PRO A 115 4.16 -0.47 3.01
CA PRO A 115 2.80 -0.76 2.59
C PRO A 115 2.79 -1.47 1.25
N ALA A 116 1.90 -2.45 1.08
CA ALA A 116 1.80 -3.29 -0.10
C ALA A 116 0.61 -2.90 -0.99
N ILE A 117 0.74 -3.13 -2.30
CA ILE A 117 -0.38 -3.08 -3.25
C ILE A 117 -0.71 -4.51 -3.69
N HIS A 118 -1.92 -4.94 -3.37
CA HIS A 118 -2.49 -6.24 -3.72
C HIS A 118 -3.38 -6.10 -4.95
N LEU A 119 -3.01 -6.75 -6.05
CA LEU A 119 -3.71 -6.71 -7.33
C LEU A 119 -4.54 -7.99 -7.48
N ILE A 120 -5.87 -7.90 -7.34
CA ILE A 120 -6.75 -9.07 -7.41
C ILE A 120 -7.06 -9.39 -8.87
N CYS A 121 -6.55 -10.52 -9.35
CA CYS A 121 -6.61 -10.99 -10.72
C CYS A 121 -7.51 -12.20 -10.87
N GLY A 122 -8.28 -12.27 -11.95
CA GLY A 122 -9.16 -13.38 -12.27
C GLY A 122 -10.39 -12.94 -13.05
N PHE A 123 -11.05 -13.89 -13.72
CA PHE A 123 -12.22 -13.61 -14.55
C PHE A 123 -13.47 -13.34 -13.70
N ILE A 124 -14.56 -12.91 -14.33
CA ILE A 124 -15.86 -12.70 -13.68
C ILE A 124 -16.35 -14.01 -13.07
N GLY A 125 -16.96 -13.96 -11.90
CA GLY A 125 -17.45 -15.14 -11.19
C GLY A 125 -16.37 -15.96 -10.46
N PHE A 126 -15.07 -15.60 -10.55
CA PHE A 126 -13.99 -16.31 -9.86
C PHE A 126 -13.90 -16.04 -8.35
N GLY A 127 -14.80 -15.25 -7.79
CA GLY A 127 -14.85 -14.97 -6.35
C GLY A 127 -13.90 -13.87 -5.86
N LYS A 128 -13.41 -13.01 -6.77
CA LYS A 128 -12.46 -11.91 -6.47
C LYS A 128 -12.91 -11.01 -5.34
N THR A 129 -14.13 -10.48 -5.43
CA THR A 129 -14.65 -9.53 -4.44
C THR A 129 -14.82 -10.17 -3.06
N THR A 130 -15.24 -11.43 -3.00
CA THR A 130 -15.32 -12.19 -1.75
C THR A 130 -13.94 -12.36 -1.13
N TYR A 131 -12.94 -12.73 -1.95
CA TYR A 131 -11.57 -12.84 -1.51
C TYR A 131 -10.98 -11.50 -1.07
N ALA A 132 -11.19 -10.43 -1.85
CA ALA A 132 -10.69 -9.09 -1.56
C ALA A 132 -11.26 -8.52 -0.26
N LYS A 133 -12.55 -8.74 0.02
CA LYS A 133 -13.20 -8.35 1.29
C LYS A 133 -12.65 -9.12 2.49
N ARG A 134 -12.34 -10.42 2.33
CA ARG A 134 -11.67 -11.19 3.38
C ARG A 134 -10.26 -10.67 3.63
N LEU A 135 -9.49 -10.44 2.56
CA LEU A 135 -8.13 -9.91 2.65
C LEU A 135 -8.09 -8.52 3.34
N GLU A 136 -9.08 -7.67 3.07
CA GLU A 136 -9.25 -6.36 3.72
C GLU A 136 -9.49 -6.47 5.23
N GLN A 137 -10.13 -7.53 5.69
CA GLN A 137 -10.32 -7.81 7.13
C GLN A 137 -9.07 -8.40 7.80
N GLU A 138 -8.29 -9.19 7.04
CA GLU A 138 -7.05 -9.83 7.54
C GLU A 138 -5.86 -8.86 7.57
N LEU A 139 -5.88 -7.84 6.71
CA LEU A 139 -4.81 -6.84 6.58
C LEU A 139 -5.37 -5.44 6.86
N PRO A 140 -4.61 -4.55 7.51
CA PRO A 140 -4.95 -3.13 7.55
C PRO A 140 -4.77 -2.53 6.14
N ALA A 141 -5.80 -2.64 5.31
CA ALA A 141 -5.78 -2.28 3.89
C ALA A 141 -7.03 -1.50 3.49
N VAL A 142 -6.90 -0.64 2.49
CA VAL A 142 -8.03 0.04 1.84
C VAL A 142 -8.30 -0.60 0.49
N ARG A 143 -9.51 -1.10 0.30
CA ARG A 143 -9.94 -1.75 -0.93
C ARG A 143 -10.63 -0.77 -1.89
N PHE A 144 -10.21 -0.81 -3.15
CA PHE A 144 -10.84 -0.08 -4.24
C PHE A 144 -11.35 -1.04 -5.31
N THR A 145 -12.56 -0.77 -5.81
CA THR A 145 -13.17 -1.54 -6.89
C THR A 145 -13.91 -0.63 -7.86
N HIS A 146 -13.67 -0.80 -9.15
CA HIS A 146 -14.38 -0.07 -10.19
C HIS A 146 -15.86 -0.36 -10.18
N ASP A 147 -16.24 -1.62 -10.04
CA ASP A 147 -17.61 -2.09 -10.21
C ASP A 147 -18.54 -1.50 -9.14
N GLU A 148 -18.11 -1.46 -7.87
CA GLU A 148 -18.89 -0.87 -6.80
C GLU A 148 -19.08 0.66 -7.00
N ILE A 149 -17.99 1.37 -7.37
CA ILE A 149 -18.06 2.83 -7.63
C ILE A 149 -18.91 3.13 -8.88
N MET A 150 -18.74 2.32 -9.94
CA MET A 150 -19.51 2.46 -11.17
C MET A 150 -20.99 2.28 -10.91
N CYS A 151 -21.34 1.19 -10.23
CA CYS A 151 -22.73 0.87 -9.90
C CYS A 151 -23.37 1.93 -8.99
N ALA A 152 -22.65 2.38 -7.97
CA ALA A 152 -23.15 3.40 -7.04
C ALA A 152 -23.38 4.76 -7.71
N ARG A 153 -22.55 5.16 -8.69
CA ARG A 153 -22.65 6.47 -9.35
C ARG A 153 -23.56 6.47 -10.59
N TYR A 154 -23.56 5.37 -11.34
CA TYR A 154 -24.16 5.33 -12.68
C TYR A 154 -25.15 4.18 -12.91
N GLY A 155 -25.42 3.38 -11.87
CA GLY A 155 -26.31 2.22 -11.95
C GLY A 155 -25.67 0.98 -12.56
N ARG A 156 -26.48 -0.08 -12.73
CA ARG A 156 -26.02 -1.43 -13.11
C ARG A 156 -25.66 -1.58 -14.60
N SER A 157 -26.12 -0.68 -15.44
CA SER A 157 -25.92 -0.70 -16.90
C SER A 157 -25.58 0.73 -17.38
N PRO A 158 -24.40 1.24 -17.01
CA PRO A 158 -24.03 2.61 -17.32
C PRO A 158 -23.81 2.81 -18.82
N GLU A 159 -24.38 3.84 -19.39
CA GLU A 159 -24.01 4.35 -20.70
C GLU A 159 -22.59 4.91 -20.66
N ASP A 160 -21.90 4.98 -21.81
CA ASP A 160 -20.52 5.49 -21.91
C ASP A 160 -19.54 4.84 -20.92
N PHE A 161 -19.70 3.55 -20.68
CA PHE A 161 -18.90 2.78 -19.73
C PHE A 161 -17.39 3.05 -19.85
N PRO A 162 -16.76 3.05 -21.04
CA PRO A 162 -15.32 3.25 -21.20
C PRO A 162 -14.84 4.61 -20.66
N GLU A 163 -15.60 5.69 -20.86
CA GLU A 163 -15.22 7.04 -20.38
C GLU A 163 -15.37 7.15 -18.86
N LYS A 164 -16.49 6.66 -18.33
CA LYS A 164 -16.73 6.60 -16.87
C LYS A 164 -15.67 5.73 -16.17
N TYR A 165 -15.31 4.61 -16.79
CA TYR A 165 -14.25 3.74 -16.29
C TYR A 165 -12.91 4.49 -16.16
N LYS A 166 -12.51 5.26 -17.18
CA LYS A 166 -11.27 6.05 -17.15
C LYS A 166 -11.27 7.10 -16.04
N LEU A 167 -12.42 7.76 -15.81
CA LEU A 167 -12.55 8.74 -14.73
C LEU A 167 -12.37 8.09 -13.36
N ILE A 168 -13.10 7.01 -13.10
CA ILE A 168 -12.99 6.24 -11.85
C ILE A 168 -11.56 5.72 -11.67
N ASP A 169 -10.93 5.19 -12.73
CA ASP A 169 -9.56 4.69 -12.67
C ASP A 169 -8.55 5.77 -12.22
N LYS A 170 -8.69 6.98 -12.76
CA LYS A 170 -7.85 8.12 -12.36
C LYS A 170 -8.04 8.50 -10.89
N GLU A 171 -9.28 8.50 -10.41
CA GLU A 171 -9.61 8.79 -9.01
C GLU A 171 -9.01 7.70 -8.10
N ILE A 172 -9.26 6.43 -8.39
CA ILE A 172 -8.73 5.32 -7.58
C ILE A 172 -7.21 5.34 -7.52
N ARG A 173 -6.52 5.59 -8.64
CA ARG A 173 -5.06 5.68 -8.63
C ARG A 173 -4.54 6.81 -7.74
N ARG A 174 -5.21 7.97 -7.76
CA ARG A 174 -4.87 9.09 -6.86
C ARG A 174 -5.06 8.70 -5.40
N ASP A 175 -6.22 8.13 -5.08
CA ASP A 175 -6.59 7.80 -3.71
C ASP A 175 -5.76 6.62 -3.17
N ALA A 176 -5.49 5.61 -4.00
CA ALA A 176 -4.57 4.51 -3.66
C ALA A 176 -3.14 5.00 -3.39
N ALA A 177 -2.63 5.95 -4.19
CA ALA A 177 -1.33 6.54 -3.94
C ALA A 177 -1.29 7.32 -2.61
N ALA A 178 -2.37 8.02 -2.26
CA ALA A 178 -2.49 8.71 -0.98
C ALA A 178 -2.52 7.71 0.19
N GLU A 179 -3.22 6.58 0.07
CA GLU A 179 -3.26 5.55 1.13
C GLU A 179 -1.89 4.88 1.32
N ILE A 180 -1.17 4.57 0.25
CA ILE A 180 0.22 4.08 0.33
C ILE A 180 1.12 5.10 1.05
N SER A 181 0.97 6.40 0.76
CA SER A 181 1.72 7.45 1.44
C SER A 181 1.38 7.56 2.93
N ARG A 182 0.17 7.16 3.33
CA ARG A 182 -0.25 7.08 4.73
C ARG A 182 0.18 5.77 5.43
N GLY A 183 0.94 4.91 4.76
CA GLY A 183 1.38 3.62 5.32
C GLY A 183 0.34 2.51 5.27
N HIS A 184 -0.80 2.70 4.59
CA HIS A 184 -1.85 1.70 4.46
C HIS A 184 -1.59 0.78 3.26
N ASN A 185 -1.86 -0.50 3.42
CA ASN A 185 -1.93 -1.41 2.29
C ASN A 185 -3.12 -1.05 1.39
N VAL A 186 -2.99 -1.35 0.10
CA VAL A 186 -4.05 -1.12 -0.89
C VAL A 186 -4.42 -2.42 -1.57
N ILE A 187 -5.72 -2.66 -1.74
CA ILE A 187 -6.27 -3.78 -2.51
C ILE A 187 -6.99 -3.22 -3.72
N LEU A 188 -6.55 -3.59 -4.94
CA LEU A 188 -7.24 -3.26 -6.18
C LEU A 188 -8.02 -4.47 -6.69
N ASP A 189 -9.34 -4.46 -6.50
CA ASP A 189 -10.27 -5.52 -6.92
C ASP A 189 -10.78 -5.26 -8.35
N TYR A 190 -9.92 -5.51 -9.36
CA TYR A 190 -10.16 -5.10 -10.75
C TYR A 190 -10.27 -6.22 -11.78
N GLY A 191 -9.87 -7.42 -11.44
CA GLY A 191 -9.80 -8.56 -12.35
C GLY A 191 -8.54 -8.65 -13.21
N PHE A 192 -7.95 -7.55 -13.69
CA PHE A 192 -6.69 -7.50 -14.46
C PHE A 192 -6.62 -8.51 -15.62
N TRP A 193 -7.64 -8.51 -16.48
CA TRP A 193 -7.86 -9.55 -17.50
C TRP A 193 -6.84 -9.60 -18.61
N SER A 194 -6.22 -8.49 -19.00
CA SER A 194 -5.24 -8.48 -20.08
C SER A 194 -3.81 -8.32 -19.59
N LYS A 195 -2.87 -8.93 -20.27
CA LYS A 195 -1.43 -8.80 -20.04
C LYS A 195 -1.00 -7.33 -20.04
N LYS A 196 -1.51 -6.57 -21.03
CA LYS A 196 -1.24 -5.12 -21.14
C LYS A 196 -1.67 -4.35 -19.89
N LYS A 197 -2.87 -4.65 -19.35
CA LYS A 197 -3.40 -4.00 -18.13
C LYS A 197 -2.57 -4.38 -16.91
N ARG A 198 -2.22 -5.67 -16.75
CA ARG A 198 -1.36 -6.14 -15.65
C ARG A 198 -0.02 -5.43 -15.66
N GLN A 199 0.64 -5.35 -16.82
CA GLN A 199 1.92 -4.68 -16.98
C GLN A 199 1.85 -3.18 -16.61
N ALA A 200 0.81 -2.49 -17.10
CA ALA A 200 0.63 -1.06 -16.82
C ALA A 200 0.43 -0.78 -15.33
N TYR A 201 -0.41 -1.60 -14.65
CA TYR A 201 -0.69 -1.45 -13.23
C TYR A 201 0.48 -1.86 -12.35
N TYR A 202 1.19 -2.93 -12.69
CA TYR A 202 2.39 -3.34 -11.98
C TYR A 202 3.47 -2.26 -12.02
N ARG A 203 3.74 -1.69 -13.21
CA ARG A 203 4.70 -0.57 -13.34
C ARG A 203 4.30 0.64 -12.51
N TRP A 204 3.02 1.01 -12.54
CA TRP A 204 2.52 2.12 -11.75
C TRP A 204 2.63 1.83 -10.24
N ALA A 205 2.19 0.67 -9.79
CA ALA A 205 2.26 0.28 -8.38
C ALA A 205 3.71 0.25 -7.87
N ARG A 206 4.65 -0.24 -8.68
CA ARG A 206 6.09 -0.26 -8.35
C ARG A 206 6.72 1.13 -8.22
N GLN A 207 6.10 2.17 -8.73
CA GLN A 207 6.53 3.55 -8.46
C GLN A 207 6.14 4.02 -7.06
N LEU A 208 5.09 3.43 -6.48
CA LEU A 208 4.56 3.81 -5.17
C LEU A 208 5.20 2.98 -4.05
N THR A 209 5.37 1.68 -4.26
CA THR A 209 5.96 0.75 -3.28
C THR A 209 6.70 -0.39 -3.96
N PRO A 210 7.77 -0.96 -3.33
CA PRO A 210 8.39 -2.20 -3.79
C PRO A 210 7.51 -3.45 -3.53
N GLU A 211 6.52 -3.36 -2.64
CA GLU A 211 5.68 -4.48 -2.22
C GLU A 211 4.42 -4.53 -3.09
N VAL A 212 4.50 -5.23 -4.23
CA VAL A 212 3.37 -5.42 -5.16
C VAL A 212 3.21 -6.90 -5.45
N CYS A 213 1.99 -7.43 -5.22
CA CYS A 213 1.67 -8.84 -5.41
C CYS A 213 0.35 -9.01 -6.16
N PHE A 214 0.32 -9.93 -7.12
CA PHE A 214 -0.92 -10.41 -7.74
C PHE A 214 -1.52 -11.54 -6.91
N HIS A 215 -2.81 -11.45 -6.63
CA HIS A 215 -3.62 -12.54 -6.08
C HIS A 215 -4.47 -13.09 -7.22
N VAL A 216 -4.09 -14.26 -7.73
CA VAL A 216 -4.67 -14.83 -8.96
C VAL A 216 -5.71 -15.87 -8.59
N LEU A 217 -6.97 -15.50 -8.73
CA LEU A 217 -8.07 -16.43 -8.48
C LEU A 217 -8.32 -17.29 -9.73
N ARG A 218 -8.49 -18.59 -9.48
CA ARG A 218 -8.82 -19.61 -10.49
C ARG A 218 -10.14 -20.26 -10.11
N CYS A 219 -11.01 -20.48 -11.09
CA CYS A 219 -12.29 -21.15 -10.93
C CYS A 219 -12.63 -21.88 -12.22
N ASP A 220 -13.40 -22.92 -12.12
CA ASP A 220 -14.03 -23.55 -13.30
C ASP A 220 -14.98 -22.57 -13.99
N LEU A 221 -14.98 -22.53 -15.34
CA LEU A 221 -15.73 -21.56 -16.12
C LEU A 221 -17.26 -21.77 -16.03
N ASN A 222 -17.73 -23.01 -15.90
CA ASN A 222 -19.16 -23.29 -15.75
C ASN A 222 -19.63 -22.79 -14.38
N THR A 223 -18.90 -23.11 -13.32
CA THR A 223 -19.14 -22.60 -11.99
C THR A 223 -19.13 -21.07 -11.95
N ALA A 224 -18.21 -20.43 -12.63
CA ALA A 224 -18.13 -18.97 -12.72
C ALA A 224 -19.36 -18.37 -13.42
N LYS A 225 -19.79 -18.98 -14.53
CA LYS A 225 -20.97 -18.55 -15.29
C LYS A 225 -22.25 -18.69 -14.45
N GLU A 226 -22.46 -19.82 -13.78
CA GLU A 226 -23.60 -20.05 -12.90
C GLU A 226 -23.65 -19.00 -11.77
N ARG A 227 -22.52 -18.68 -11.15
CA ARG A 227 -22.43 -17.62 -10.13
C ARG A 227 -22.82 -16.26 -10.66
N VAL A 228 -22.38 -15.90 -11.88
CA VAL A 228 -22.69 -14.62 -12.49
C VAL A 228 -24.17 -14.52 -12.80
N LEU A 229 -24.78 -15.55 -13.39
CA LEU A 229 -26.19 -15.55 -13.73
C LEU A 229 -27.10 -15.55 -12.49
N LYS A 230 -26.75 -16.33 -11.47
CA LYS A 230 -27.47 -16.34 -10.17
C LYS A 230 -27.42 -14.98 -9.49
N ARG A 231 -26.26 -14.35 -9.45
CA ARG A 231 -26.04 -13.05 -8.82
C ARG A 231 -26.85 -11.93 -9.45
N ASN A 232 -27.16 -11.99 -10.75
CA ASN A 232 -27.98 -11.01 -11.44
C ASN A 232 -29.40 -10.88 -10.84
N ALA A 233 -29.92 -11.98 -10.28
CA ALA A 233 -31.21 -12.01 -9.62
C ALA A 233 -31.15 -11.52 -8.16
N ASP A 234 -30.05 -11.85 -7.47
CA ASP A 234 -29.93 -11.72 -6.02
C ASP A 234 -29.26 -10.41 -5.57
N ASN A 235 -28.41 -9.80 -6.41
CA ASN A 235 -27.61 -8.66 -6.01
C ASN A 235 -27.80 -7.44 -6.97
N LEU A 236 -28.55 -6.45 -6.50
CA LEU A 236 -28.83 -5.21 -7.26
C LEU A 236 -27.68 -4.19 -7.20
N ASN A 237 -26.63 -4.43 -6.42
CA ASN A 237 -25.51 -3.51 -6.25
C ASN A 237 -24.31 -3.86 -7.14
N GLU A 238 -24.44 -4.82 -8.05
CA GLU A 238 -23.40 -5.20 -9.00
C GLU A 238 -23.83 -4.96 -10.44
N LEU A 239 -22.86 -4.86 -11.35
CA LEU A 239 -23.10 -4.71 -12.78
C LEU A 239 -23.87 -5.93 -13.31
N PHE A 240 -24.86 -5.67 -14.17
CA PHE A 240 -25.63 -6.72 -14.82
C PHE A 240 -24.83 -7.33 -15.97
N ILE A 241 -24.66 -8.66 -15.96
CA ILE A 241 -23.91 -9.42 -16.97
C ILE A 241 -24.76 -10.63 -17.39
N ASP A 242 -25.37 -10.57 -18.57
CA ASP A 242 -26.05 -11.71 -19.14
C ASP A 242 -25.08 -12.75 -19.72
N GLU A 243 -25.62 -13.86 -20.21
CA GLU A 243 -24.82 -14.93 -20.77
C GLU A 243 -24.05 -14.52 -22.03
N ASN A 244 -24.62 -13.67 -22.88
CA ASN A 244 -23.95 -13.18 -24.08
C ASN A 244 -22.78 -12.27 -23.71
N ALA A 245 -23.00 -11.34 -22.78
CA ALA A 245 -21.95 -10.48 -22.26
C ALA A 245 -20.82 -11.29 -21.61
N PHE A 246 -21.16 -12.34 -20.82
CA PHE A 246 -20.18 -13.23 -20.23
C PHE A 246 -19.27 -13.88 -21.30
N ASN A 247 -19.85 -14.40 -22.38
CA ASN A 247 -19.12 -15.07 -23.46
C ASN A 247 -18.24 -14.07 -24.23
N ILE A 248 -18.72 -12.85 -24.51
CA ILE A 248 -17.93 -11.79 -25.15
C ILE A 248 -16.71 -11.41 -24.28
N LEU A 249 -16.93 -11.23 -22.99
CA LEU A 249 -15.88 -10.85 -22.03
C LEU A 249 -14.86 -11.97 -21.84
N LEU A 250 -15.29 -13.24 -21.93
CA LEU A 250 -14.39 -14.40 -21.86
C LEU A 250 -13.37 -14.41 -22.99
N GLN A 251 -13.74 -13.96 -24.19
CA GLN A 251 -12.81 -13.84 -25.34
C GLN A 251 -11.71 -12.78 -25.10
N GLN A 252 -11.93 -11.85 -24.18
CA GLN A 252 -10.96 -10.81 -23.82
C GLN A 252 -10.12 -11.19 -22.59
N TYR A 253 -10.39 -12.33 -21.98
CA TYR A 253 -9.67 -12.77 -20.80
C TYR A 253 -8.38 -13.50 -21.16
N GLU A 254 -7.27 -12.94 -20.76
CA GLU A 254 -5.92 -13.52 -20.86
C GLU A 254 -5.49 -13.95 -19.44
N PRO A 255 -5.53 -15.25 -19.09
CA PRO A 255 -5.07 -15.74 -17.80
C PRO A 255 -3.64 -15.30 -17.50
N LEU A 256 -3.34 -14.93 -16.26
CA LEU A 256 -1.97 -14.64 -15.86
C LEU A 256 -1.15 -15.92 -15.95
N SER A 257 -0.08 -15.89 -16.74
CA SER A 257 0.87 -16.99 -16.92
C SER A 257 2.13 -16.78 -16.06
N GLU A 258 2.79 -17.88 -15.72
CA GLU A 258 4.06 -17.84 -14.97
C GLU A 258 5.16 -17.09 -15.75
N GLU A 259 5.10 -17.07 -17.07
CA GLU A 259 6.04 -16.35 -17.93
C GLU A 259 6.02 -14.81 -17.72
N GLU A 260 4.94 -14.27 -17.14
CA GLU A 260 4.86 -12.84 -16.84
C GLU A 260 5.75 -12.44 -15.63
N ASN A 261 6.23 -13.42 -14.87
CA ASN A 261 7.22 -13.28 -13.82
C ASN A 261 6.91 -12.17 -12.78
N TYR A 262 5.63 -12.05 -12.40
CA TYR A 262 5.22 -11.17 -11.30
C TYR A 262 5.22 -11.91 -9.96
N PRO A 263 5.47 -11.23 -8.84
CA PRO A 263 5.11 -11.77 -7.53
C PRO A 263 3.62 -12.09 -7.51
N ALA A 264 3.27 -13.37 -7.35
CA ALA A 264 1.89 -13.83 -7.42
C ALA A 264 1.58 -14.96 -6.46
N VAL A 265 0.37 -14.94 -5.89
CA VAL A 265 -0.21 -16.02 -5.11
C VAL A 265 -1.42 -16.54 -5.88
N PHE A 266 -1.46 -17.86 -6.13
CA PHE A 266 -2.55 -18.51 -6.83
C PHE A 266 -3.55 -19.10 -5.84
N ILE A 267 -4.84 -18.75 -6.02
CA ILE A 267 -5.94 -19.10 -5.12
C ILE A 267 -7.00 -19.85 -5.93
N SER A 268 -7.30 -21.07 -5.53
CA SER A 268 -8.42 -21.84 -6.08
C SER A 268 -9.72 -21.41 -5.39
N SER A 269 -10.71 -20.97 -6.17
CA SER A 269 -12.04 -20.69 -5.66
C SER A 269 -12.78 -22.03 -5.42
N PRO A 270 -13.39 -22.25 -4.24
CA PRO A 270 -14.14 -23.48 -3.99
C PRO A 270 -15.29 -23.63 -4.99
N PRO A 271 -15.77 -24.85 -5.27
CA PRO A 271 -17.01 -25.06 -6.03
C PRO A 271 -18.20 -24.40 -5.30
N LEU A 272 -19.33 -24.25 -5.99
CA LEU A 272 -20.58 -23.91 -5.33
C LEU A 272 -20.89 -25.01 -4.31
N SER A 273 -21.11 -24.64 -3.06
CA SER A 273 -21.75 -25.55 -2.11
C SER A 273 -23.19 -25.72 -2.53
N ASP A 274 -23.65 -26.94 -2.68
CA ASP A 274 -25.03 -27.32 -2.95
C ASP A 274 -25.99 -26.76 -1.91
#